data_25a3e155ff1c36ec98176703cd471c01
#
_entry.id   25a3e155ff1c36ec98176703cd471c01
#
_cell.length_a   1.000
_cell.length_b   1.000
_cell.length_c   1.000
_cell.angle_alpha   90.00
_cell.angle_beta   90.00
_cell.angle_gamma   90.00
#
_symmetry.space_group_name_H-M   'P 1'
#
loop_
_entity.id
_entity.type
_entity.pdbx_description
1 polymer ?
#
loop_
_entity_poly.entity_id
_entity_poly.type
_entity_poly.pdbx_seq_one_letter_code
_entity_poly.pdbx_strand_id
1 'polypeptide(L)'
;MIVDFIFDVASPNTYFAHKLIPDFEKRTGVKFDYIPCLLGGIHKLTNNQPPFIAYADCKNKSDYQMHEIERFVKQHNLTKYKFNSHFPPVTIQVQRGAIAAKELGIFEEYIESMLKAMWEEDKNISDINVLQEVLSDNGFDVEAIIEIVTSQPCKDKLIANTDSAVSKGAFGVPTFFLDDQIFFGKDHLYQLEAVSYTH
;
A
#
# COMPACT_ATOMS: atom_id res chain seq x y z
N MET A 1 4.35 -0.86 21.06
CA MET A 1 3.28 -0.12 20.36
C MET A 1 3.17 -0.66 18.95
N ILE A 2 1.96 -0.90 18.45
CA ILE A 2 1.69 -1.41 17.11
C ILE A 2 0.78 -0.41 16.40
N VAL A 3 1.13 -0.07 15.17
CA VAL A 3 0.37 0.81 14.28
C VAL A 3 -0.27 -0.04 13.18
N ASP A 4 -1.60 0.04 13.03
CA ASP A 4 -2.27 -0.55 11.88
C ASP A 4 -1.93 0.26 10.62
N PHE A 5 -1.30 -0.36 9.64
CA PHE A 5 -0.99 0.26 8.34
C PHE A 5 -1.92 -0.28 7.26
N ILE A 6 -2.94 0.52 6.93
CA ILE A 6 -3.90 0.22 5.86
C ILE A 6 -3.27 0.57 4.52
N PHE A 7 -3.14 -0.41 3.64
CA PHE A 7 -2.41 -0.23 2.40
C PHE A 7 -3.04 -0.93 1.19
N ASP A 8 -2.73 -0.40 0.02
CA ASP A 8 -2.89 -1.04 -1.29
C ASP A 8 -1.67 -0.70 -2.15
N VAL A 9 -1.12 -1.71 -2.84
CA VAL A 9 0.04 -1.55 -3.74
C VAL A 9 -0.25 -0.58 -4.88
N ALA A 10 -1.53 -0.35 -5.21
CA ALA A 10 -1.97 0.64 -6.21
C ALA A 10 -1.54 2.08 -5.88
N SER A 11 -1.23 2.40 -4.63
CA SER A 11 -0.88 3.77 -4.23
C SER A 11 0.62 4.01 -4.21
N PRO A 12 1.14 5.01 -4.93
CA PRO A 12 2.56 5.40 -4.81
C PRO A 12 2.89 5.89 -3.40
N ASN A 13 1.93 6.49 -2.69
CA ASN A 13 2.12 6.91 -1.31
C ASN A 13 2.29 5.71 -0.34
N THR A 14 1.70 4.55 -0.67
CA THR A 14 1.95 3.30 0.04
C THR A 14 3.42 2.86 -0.13
N TYR A 15 3.94 2.90 -1.37
CA TYR A 15 5.34 2.61 -1.63
C TYR A 15 6.27 3.54 -0.84
N PHE A 16 6.01 4.85 -0.88
CA PHE A 16 6.81 5.83 -0.14
C PHE A 16 6.79 5.58 1.37
N ALA A 17 5.62 5.35 1.94
CA ALA A 17 5.48 5.03 3.36
C ALA A 17 6.24 3.74 3.72
N HIS A 18 6.07 2.68 2.94
CA HIS A 18 6.76 1.41 3.13
C HIS A 18 8.29 1.58 3.17
N LYS A 19 8.85 2.39 2.27
CA LYS A 19 10.31 2.65 2.24
C LYS A 19 10.82 3.44 3.46
N LEU A 20 9.96 4.16 4.17
CA LEU A 20 10.33 4.92 5.37
C LEU A 20 10.10 4.15 6.68
N ILE A 21 9.21 3.17 6.68
CA ILE A 21 8.83 2.41 7.88
C ILE A 21 10.04 1.75 8.58
N PRO A 22 11.00 1.09 7.90
CA PRO A 22 12.13 0.45 8.58
C PRO A 22 12.97 1.42 9.43
N ASP A 23 13.24 2.62 8.91
CA ASP A 23 13.97 3.65 9.65
C ASP A 23 13.12 4.25 10.78
N PHE A 24 11.82 4.38 10.57
CA PHE A 24 10.86 4.80 11.60
C PHE A 24 10.84 3.80 12.76
N GLU A 25 10.67 2.51 12.48
CA GLU A 25 10.68 1.45 13.48
C GLU A 25 11.99 1.43 14.28
N LYS A 26 13.12 1.60 13.60
CA LYS A 26 14.44 1.65 14.22
C LYS A 26 14.60 2.82 15.20
N ARG A 27 14.04 4.00 14.85
CA ARG A 27 14.15 5.20 15.72
C ARG A 27 13.21 5.16 16.90
N THR A 28 12.00 4.64 16.71
CA THR A 28 10.92 4.77 17.69
C THR A 28 10.63 3.49 18.48
N GLY A 29 11.04 2.33 17.95
CA GLY A 29 10.65 1.02 18.49
C GLY A 29 9.18 0.61 18.21
N VAL A 30 8.41 1.46 17.53
CA VAL A 30 7.05 1.16 17.07
C VAL A 30 7.10 0.08 15.99
N LYS A 31 6.07 -0.77 15.92
CA LYS A 31 5.90 -1.77 14.87
C LYS A 31 4.67 -1.50 14.03
N PHE A 32 4.73 -1.84 12.75
CA PHE A 32 3.62 -1.67 11.82
C PHE A 32 3.00 -3.03 11.48
N ASP A 33 1.69 -3.16 11.72
CA ASP A 33 0.90 -4.27 11.19
C ASP A 33 0.28 -3.86 9.86
N TYR A 34 0.76 -4.47 8.79
CA TYR A 34 0.29 -4.20 7.44
C TYR A 34 -1.06 -4.88 7.18
N ILE A 35 -2.09 -4.10 6.92
CA ILE A 35 -3.46 -4.60 6.68
C ILE A 35 -3.82 -4.38 5.22
N PRO A 36 -3.80 -5.44 4.38
CA PRO A 36 -4.17 -5.34 2.97
C PRO A 36 -5.64 -4.95 2.82
N CYS A 37 -5.90 -3.91 2.05
CA CYS A 37 -7.24 -3.42 1.71
C CYS A 37 -7.35 -3.15 0.22
N LEU A 38 -8.55 -2.97 -0.30
CA LEU A 38 -8.79 -2.52 -1.67
C LEU A 38 -9.06 -1.02 -1.70
N LEU A 39 -8.15 -0.25 -2.30
CA LEU A 39 -8.30 1.20 -2.45
C LEU A 39 -9.58 1.57 -3.21
N GLY A 40 -9.89 0.84 -4.29
CA GLY A 40 -11.14 1.03 -5.03
C GLY A 40 -12.38 0.70 -4.19
N GLY A 41 -12.29 -0.27 -3.28
CA GLY A 41 -13.32 -0.59 -2.30
C GLY A 41 -13.52 0.55 -1.29
N ILE A 42 -12.44 1.06 -0.72
CA ILE A 42 -12.47 2.22 0.20
C ILE A 42 -13.11 3.42 -0.49
N HIS A 43 -12.69 3.76 -1.72
CA HIS A 43 -13.29 4.88 -2.47
C HIS A 43 -14.80 4.70 -2.67
N LYS A 44 -15.24 3.50 -3.06
CA LYS A 44 -16.66 3.20 -3.26
C LYS A 44 -17.46 3.36 -1.97
N LEU A 45 -16.97 2.83 -0.85
CA LEU A 45 -17.67 2.85 0.44
C LEU A 45 -17.72 4.25 1.07
N THR A 46 -16.75 5.11 0.75
CA THR A 46 -16.66 6.47 1.31
C THR A 46 -17.15 7.57 0.35
N ASN A 47 -17.66 7.20 -0.83
CA ASN A 47 -18.02 8.14 -1.89
C ASN A 47 -16.85 9.07 -2.28
N ASN A 48 -15.61 8.54 -2.19
CA ASN A 48 -14.40 9.23 -2.59
C ASN A 48 -13.96 8.79 -3.99
N GLN A 49 -12.97 9.47 -4.55
CA GLN A 49 -12.37 9.13 -5.86
C GLN A 49 -10.86 9.31 -5.82
N PRO A 50 -10.14 8.62 -6.74
CA PRO A 50 -8.71 8.87 -6.91
C PRO A 50 -8.41 10.36 -7.17
N PRO A 51 -7.32 10.92 -6.62
CA PRO A 51 -7.00 12.34 -6.78
C PRO A 51 -6.93 12.82 -8.23
N PHE A 52 -6.45 11.98 -9.15
CA PHE A 52 -6.36 12.32 -10.58
C PHE A 52 -7.72 12.45 -11.26
N ILE A 53 -8.78 11.83 -10.71
CA ILE A 53 -10.17 12.03 -11.13
C ILE A 53 -10.78 13.22 -10.39
N ALA A 54 -10.64 13.25 -9.07
CA ALA A 54 -11.25 14.28 -8.22
C ALA A 54 -10.77 15.69 -8.56
N TYR A 55 -9.55 15.84 -9.06
CA TYR A 55 -8.92 17.11 -9.38
C TYR A 55 -8.66 17.31 -10.89
N ALA A 56 -9.28 16.50 -11.75
CA ALA A 56 -9.06 16.59 -13.20
C ALA A 56 -9.28 18.01 -13.76
N ASP A 57 -10.29 18.72 -13.26
CA ASP A 57 -10.64 20.07 -13.68
C ASP A 57 -9.94 21.17 -12.86
N CYS A 58 -9.13 20.80 -11.86
CA CYS A 58 -8.41 21.78 -11.05
C CYS A 58 -7.06 22.12 -11.69
N LYS A 59 -7.02 23.27 -12.38
CA LYS A 59 -5.80 23.78 -13.04
C LYS A 59 -4.61 23.81 -12.07
N ASN A 60 -3.45 23.37 -12.53
CA ASN A 60 -2.17 23.32 -11.82
C ASN A 60 -2.10 22.30 -10.65
N LYS A 61 -3.21 21.64 -10.27
CA LYS A 61 -3.22 20.71 -9.12
C LYS A 61 -2.41 19.44 -9.42
N SER A 62 -2.58 18.88 -10.61
CA SER A 62 -1.83 17.70 -11.04
C SER A 62 -0.33 17.98 -11.16
N ASP A 63 0.04 19.13 -11.72
CA ASP A 63 1.43 19.55 -11.86
C ASP A 63 2.08 19.74 -10.48
N TYR A 64 1.36 20.37 -9.54
CA TYR A 64 1.83 20.51 -8.17
C TYR A 64 2.04 19.15 -7.49
N GLN A 65 1.12 18.19 -7.68
CA GLN A 65 1.26 16.85 -7.11
C GLN A 65 2.49 16.12 -7.66
N MET A 66 2.80 16.26 -8.95
CA MET A 66 4.02 15.69 -9.52
C MET A 66 5.28 16.31 -8.92
N HIS A 67 5.34 17.63 -8.80
CA HIS A 67 6.45 18.31 -8.13
C HIS A 67 6.61 17.92 -6.66
N GLU A 68 5.53 17.65 -5.97
CA GLU A 68 5.55 17.19 -4.58
C GLU A 68 6.15 15.79 -4.48
N ILE A 69 5.77 14.88 -5.37
CA ILE A 69 6.36 13.53 -5.48
C ILE A 69 7.87 13.62 -5.79
N GLU A 70 8.28 14.44 -6.75
CA GLU A 70 9.69 14.63 -7.10
C GLU A 70 10.52 15.13 -5.90
N ARG A 71 9.99 16.10 -5.14
CA ARG A 71 10.65 16.59 -3.93
C ARG A 71 10.78 15.49 -2.86
N PHE A 72 9.71 14.72 -2.66
CA PHE A 72 9.72 13.62 -1.71
C PHE A 72 10.74 12.53 -2.09
N VAL A 73 10.74 12.10 -3.35
CA VAL A 73 11.71 11.14 -3.89
C VAL A 73 13.16 11.62 -3.68
N LYS A 74 13.43 12.89 -3.97
CA LYS A 74 14.74 13.49 -3.78
C LYS A 74 15.14 13.59 -2.29
N GLN A 75 14.21 14.03 -1.45
CA GLN A 75 14.45 14.19 -0.01
C GLN A 75 14.80 12.86 0.66
N HIS A 76 14.15 11.76 0.26
CA HIS A 76 14.32 10.44 0.85
C HIS A 76 15.24 9.51 0.03
N ASN A 77 15.92 10.05 -1.00
CA ASN A 77 16.83 9.31 -1.86
C ASN A 77 16.21 8.04 -2.47
N LEU A 78 14.92 8.09 -2.85
CA LEU A 78 14.19 6.98 -3.44
C LEU A 78 14.41 6.91 -4.97
N THR A 79 15.67 6.87 -5.38
CA THR A 79 16.12 7.03 -6.78
C THR A 79 15.63 5.94 -7.73
N LYS A 80 15.16 4.81 -7.22
CA LYS A 80 14.58 3.72 -8.01
C LYS A 80 13.11 3.93 -8.36
N TYR A 81 12.43 4.86 -7.65
CA TYR A 81 11.02 5.13 -7.90
C TYR A 81 10.77 5.53 -9.35
N LYS A 82 9.76 4.92 -9.94
CA LYS A 82 9.29 5.19 -11.28
C LYS A 82 7.77 5.13 -11.31
N PHE A 83 7.13 6.16 -11.84
CA PHE A 83 5.69 6.12 -12.04
C PHE A 83 5.34 5.04 -13.06
N ASN A 84 4.44 4.13 -12.68
CA ASN A 84 4.12 2.96 -13.51
C ASN A 84 3.30 3.34 -14.75
N SER A 85 3.74 2.89 -15.92
CA SER A 85 3.08 3.16 -17.20
C SER A 85 1.73 2.45 -17.38
N HIS A 86 1.45 1.43 -16.54
CA HIS A 86 0.20 0.67 -16.51
C HIS A 86 -0.78 1.18 -15.42
N PHE A 87 -0.53 2.38 -14.87
CA PHE A 87 -1.40 2.97 -13.87
C PHE A 87 -2.75 3.43 -14.48
N PRO A 88 -3.90 3.24 -13.80
CA PRO A 88 -4.09 2.62 -12.50
C PRO A 88 -4.17 1.09 -12.56
N PRO A 89 -3.52 0.36 -11.64
CA PRO A 89 -3.54 -1.09 -11.62
C PRO A 89 -4.82 -1.66 -11.01
N VAL A 90 -5.14 -2.92 -11.36
CA VAL A 90 -6.11 -3.77 -10.67
C VAL A 90 -5.35 -4.65 -9.68
N THR A 91 -5.50 -4.38 -8.38
CA THR A 91 -4.67 -5.00 -7.31
C THR A 91 -5.35 -6.10 -6.50
N ILE A 92 -6.55 -6.55 -6.90
CA ILE A 92 -7.30 -7.56 -6.14
C ILE A 92 -6.46 -8.82 -5.88
N GLN A 93 -5.77 -9.33 -6.89
CA GLN A 93 -4.95 -10.54 -6.75
C GLN A 93 -3.70 -10.26 -5.90
N VAL A 94 -3.08 -9.11 -6.07
CA VAL A 94 -1.90 -8.68 -5.29
C VAL A 94 -2.27 -8.53 -3.81
N GLN A 95 -3.40 -7.92 -3.48
CA GLN A 95 -3.85 -7.73 -2.10
C GLN A 95 -4.30 -9.05 -1.44
N ARG A 96 -4.90 -9.98 -2.19
CA ARG A 96 -5.14 -11.36 -1.73
C ARG A 96 -3.83 -12.10 -1.53
N GLY A 97 -2.86 -11.92 -2.43
CA GLY A 97 -1.51 -12.46 -2.28
C GLY A 97 -0.81 -11.96 -1.02
N ALA A 98 -1.03 -10.71 -0.61
CA ALA A 98 -0.51 -10.18 0.66
C ALA A 98 -1.13 -10.89 1.88
N ILE A 99 -2.41 -11.27 1.82
CA ILE A 99 -3.05 -12.10 2.85
C ILE A 99 -2.44 -13.51 2.85
N ALA A 100 -2.30 -14.14 1.68
CA ALA A 100 -1.67 -15.45 1.54
C ALA A 100 -0.22 -15.44 2.08
N ALA A 101 0.54 -14.40 1.77
CA ALA A 101 1.91 -14.23 2.23
C ALA A 101 2.02 -14.12 3.76
N LYS A 102 1.05 -13.48 4.43
CA LYS A 102 0.97 -13.48 5.90
C LYS A 102 0.72 -14.88 6.45
N GLU A 103 -0.19 -15.64 5.84
CA GLU A 103 -0.49 -17.02 6.26
C GLU A 103 0.71 -17.97 6.06
N LEU A 104 1.49 -17.74 5.00
CA LEU A 104 2.69 -18.52 4.67
C LEU A 104 3.96 -18.04 5.40
N GLY A 105 3.90 -16.91 6.13
CA GLY A 105 5.06 -16.36 6.84
C GLY A 105 6.14 -15.73 5.95
N ILE A 106 5.76 -15.26 4.74
CA ILE A 106 6.64 -14.67 3.72
C ILE A 106 6.22 -13.23 3.36
N PHE A 107 5.55 -12.54 4.29
CA PHE A 107 4.90 -11.26 3.99
C PHE A 107 5.89 -10.17 3.62
N GLU A 108 7.01 -10.05 4.34
CA GLU A 108 7.98 -8.97 4.14
C GLU A 108 8.60 -9.05 2.74
N GLU A 109 9.01 -10.24 2.33
CA GLU A 109 9.57 -10.47 0.99
C GLU A 109 8.53 -10.26 -0.10
N TYR A 110 7.29 -10.70 0.15
CA TYR A 110 6.19 -10.55 -0.80
C TYR A 110 5.87 -9.07 -1.05
N ILE A 111 5.66 -8.28 0.02
CA ILE A 111 5.27 -6.87 -0.14
C ILE A 111 6.38 -6.04 -0.77
N GLU A 112 7.64 -6.27 -0.41
CA GLU A 112 8.79 -5.62 -1.05
C GLU A 112 8.84 -5.95 -2.54
N SER A 113 8.65 -7.23 -2.93
CA SER A 113 8.64 -7.65 -4.34
C SER A 113 7.50 -7.01 -5.14
N MET A 114 6.29 -6.95 -4.57
CA MET A 114 5.14 -6.34 -5.26
C MET A 114 5.29 -4.83 -5.43
N LEU A 115 5.74 -4.13 -4.40
CA LEU A 115 5.99 -2.70 -4.46
C LEU A 115 7.13 -2.35 -5.41
N LYS A 116 8.20 -3.16 -5.43
CA LYS A 116 9.31 -3.02 -6.38
C LYS A 116 8.84 -3.24 -7.82
N ALA A 117 8.13 -4.33 -8.09
CA ALA A 117 7.60 -4.63 -9.42
C ALA A 117 6.72 -3.47 -9.95
N MET A 118 5.85 -2.91 -9.09
CA MET A 118 4.95 -1.81 -9.45
C MET A 118 5.67 -0.48 -9.60
N TRP A 119 6.54 -0.10 -8.64
CA TRP A 119 7.03 1.28 -8.52
C TRP A 119 8.51 1.49 -8.82
N GLU A 120 9.26 0.42 -9.15
CA GLU A 120 10.67 0.50 -9.56
C GLU A 120 10.89 -0.13 -10.94
N GLU A 121 10.14 -1.21 -11.28
CA GLU A 121 10.38 -2.04 -12.48
C GLU A 121 9.33 -1.87 -13.59
N ASP A 122 8.30 -1.03 -13.38
CA ASP A 122 7.26 -0.74 -14.37
C ASP A 122 6.48 -1.99 -14.84
N LYS A 123 6.30 -2.98 -13.96
CA LYS A 123 5.58 -4.22 -14.29
C LYS A 123 4.07 -3.99 -14.28
N ASN A 124 3.35 -4.63 -15.21
CA ASN A 124 1.88 -4.66 -15.22
C ASN A 124 1.36 -5.73 -14.25
N ILE A 125 1.33 -5.42 -12.96
CA ILE A 125 0.84 -6.36 -11.92
C ILE A 125 -0.66 -6.66 -11.99
N SER A 126 -1.40 -6.00 -12.89
CA SER A 126 -2.80 -6.34 -13.19
C SER A 126 -2.91 -7.58 -14.09
N ASP A 127 -1.87 -7.89 -14.86
CA ASP A 127 -1.80 -9.09 -15.68
C ASP A 127 -1.36 -10.28 -14.83
N ILE A 128 -2.20 -11.33 -14.81
CA ILE A 128 -1.95 -12.51 -13.99
C ILE A 128 -0.65 -13.24 -14.38
N ASN A 129 -0.28 -13.24 -15.67
CA ASN A 129 0.94 -13.89 -16.12
C ASN A 129 2.18 -13.12 -15.63
N VAL A 130 2.15 -11.79 -15.72
CA VAL A 130 3.20 -10.92 -15.18
C VAL A 130 3.31 -11.07 -13.67
N LEU A 131 2.18 -11.14 -12.96
CA LEU A 131 2.17 -11.35 -11.52
C LEU A 131 2.80 -12.70 -11.14
N GLN A 132 2.47 -13.78 -11.85
CA GLN A 132 3.06 -15.11 -11.63
C GLN A 132 4.56 -15.13 -11.94
N GLU A 133 4.99 -14.44 -13.01
CA GLU A 133 6.40 -14.27 -13.36
C GLU A 133 7.15 -13.57 -12.22
N VAL A 134 6.61 -12.43 -11.71
CA VAL A 134 7.20 -11.71 -10.58
C VAL A 134 7.32 -12.60 -9.34
N LEU A 135 6.31 -13.40 -9.02
CA LEU A 135 6.35 -14.33 -7.89
C LEU A 135 7.43 -15.40 -8.09
N SER A 136 7.47 -16.02 -9.27
CA SER A 136 8.44 -17.06 -9.61
C SER A 136 9.89 -16.55 -9.60
N ASP A 137 10.12 -15.37 -10.19
CA ASP A 137 11.45 -14.74 -10.26
C ASP A 137 12.01 -14.39 -8.87
N ASN A 138 11.11 -14.13 -7.90
CA ASN A 138 11.48 -13.87 -6.51
C ASN A 138 11.50 -15.15 -5.63
N GLY A 139 11.34 -16.33 -6.23
CA GLY A 139 11.47 -17.62 -5.56
C GLY A 139 10.29 -18.03 -4.68
N PHE A 140 9.12 -17.43 -4.86
CA PHE A 140 7.92 -17.80 -4.13
C PHE A 140 7.30 -19.10 -4.65
N ASP A 141 6.68 -19.85 -3.76
CA ASP A 141 5.82 -20.99 -4.12
C ASP A 141 4.48 -20.45 -4.69
N VAL A 142 4.45 -20.32 -6.03
CA VAL A 142 3.31 -19.75 -6.76
C VAL A 142 2.06 -20.58 -6.56
N GLU A 143 2.17 -21.91 -6.51
CA GLU A 143 1.02 -22.83 -6.34
C GLU A 143 0.39 -22.66 -4.95
N ALA A 144 1.20 -22.62 -3.89
CA ALA A 144 0.73 -22.39 -2.53
C ALA A 144 0.04 -21.01 -2.38
N ILE A 145 0.59 -19.97 -3.00
CA ILE A 145 -0.04 -18.64 -3.00
C ILE A 145 -1.39 -18.66 -3.75
N ILE A 146 -1.47 -19.28 -4.94
CA ILE A 146 -2.69 -19.34 -5.75
C ILE A 146 -3.80 -20.11 -5.00
N GLU A 147 -3.47 -21.20 -4.31
CA GLU A 147 -4.43 -21.97 -3.53
C GLU A 147 -5.14 -21.08 -2.50
N ILE A 148 -4.39 -20.30 -1.73
CA ILE A 148 -4.96 -19.37 -0.73
C ILE A 148 -5.71 -18.23 -1.40
N VAL A 149 -5.11 -17.55 -2.38
CA VAL A 149 -5.68 -16.39 -3.10
C VAL A 149 -7.04 -16.70 -3.73
N THR A 150 -7.25 -17.92 -4.20
CA THR A 150 -8.50 -18.35 -4.83
C THR A 150 -9.56 -18.81 -3.82
N SER A 151 -9.15 -19.07 -2.58
CA SER A 151 -10.04 -19.55 -1.51
C SER A 151 -11.09 -18.52 -1.11
N GLN A 152 -12.25 -18.99 -0.62
CA GLN A 152 -13.29 -18.09 -0.11
C GLN A 152 -12.84 -17.33 1.16
N PRO A 153 -12.18 -17.96 2.14
CA PRO A 153 -11.67 -17.25 3.32
C PRO A 153 -10.77 -16.06 2.99
N CYS A 154 -9.84 -16.19 2.02
CA CYS A 154 -8.97 -15.10 1.59
C CYS A 154 -9.77 -13.93 0.97
N LYS A 155 -10.77 -14.25 0.13
CA LYS A 155 -11.66 -13.24 -0.46
C LYS A 155 -12.43 -12.48 0.61
N ASP A 156 -13.03 -13.22 1.56
CA ASP A 156 -13.81 -12.65 2.65
C ASP A 156 -12.92 -11.81 3.59
N LYS A 157 -11.70 -12.27 3.85
CA LYS A 157 -10.72 -11.52 4.65
C LYS A 157 -10.37 -10.16 4.04
N LEU A 158 -10.14 -10.10 2.72
CA LEU A 158 -9.85 -8.84 2.04
C LEU A 158 -11.03 -7.86 2.10
N ILE A 159 -12.27 -8.37 1.94
CA ILE A 159 -13.48 -7.57 2.10
C ILE A 159 -13.58 -7.05 3.54
N ALA A 160 -13.47 -7.94 4.53
CA ALA A 160 -13.56 -7.59 5.93
C ALA A 160 -12.49 -6.56 6.37
N ASN A 161 -11.26 -6.68 5.87
CA ASN A 161 -10.21 -5.69 6.11
C ASN A 161 -10.61 -4.31 5.56
N THR A 162 -11.14 -4.28 4.33
CA THR A 162 -11.55 -3.04 3.67
C THR A 162 -12.71 -2.37 4.39
N ASP A 163 -13.74 -3.14 4.77
CA ASP A 163 -14.90 -2.65 5.52
C ASP A 163 -14.50 -2.15 6.91
N SER A 164 -13.63 -2.88 7.61
CA SER A 164 -13.11 -2.50 8.92
C SER A 164 -12.31 -1.20 8.84
N ALA A 165 -11.44 -1.03 7.84
CA ALA A 165 -10.67 0.19 7.65
C ALA A 165 -11.59 1.41 7.45
N VAL A 166 -12.64 1.27 6.62
CA VAL A 166 -13.63 2.35 6.41
C VAL A 166 -14.42 2.63 7.68
N SER A 167 -14.83 1.60 8.42
CA SER A 167 -15.56 1.76 9.68
C SER A 167 -14.75 2.49 10.75
N LYS A 168 -13.41 2.36 10.72
CA LYS A 168 -12.46 3.10 11.57
C LYS A 168 -12.17 4.52 11.07
N GLY A 169 -12.65 4.90 9.87
CA GLY A 169 -12.50 6.25 9.31
C GLY A 169 -11.54 6.37 8.13
N ALA A 170 -10.99 5.28 7.59
CA ALA A 170 -10.15 5.34 6.40
C ALA A 170 -10.99 5.75 5.16
N PHE A 171 -10.44 6.65 4.34
CA PHE A 171 -11.04 7.12 3.08
C PHE A 171 -10.07 7.03 1.89
N GLY A 172 -8.91 6.46 2.12
CA GLY A 172 -7.84 6.23 1.14
C GLY A 172 -6.67 5.48 1.76
N VAL A 173 -5.58 5.30 1.01
CA VAL A 173 -4.34 4.66 1.48
C VAL A 173 -3.11 5.49 1.06
N PRO A 174 -2.00 5.44 1.82
CA PRO A 174 -1.84 4.79 3.12
C PRO A 174 -2.65 5.49 4.22
N THR A 175 -3.21 4.71 5.15
CA THR A 175 -3.80 5.22 6.38
C THR A 175 -3.18 4.45 7.54
N PHE A 176 -2.91 5.15 8.63
CA PHE A 176 -2.34 4.58 9.84
C PHE A 176 -3.30 4.80 11.00
N PHE A 177 -3.51 3.76 11.81
CA PHE A 177 -4.23 3.88 13.07
C PHE A 177 -3.29 3.59 14.22
N LEU A 178 -3.29 4.47 15.19
CA LEU A 178 -2.62 4.30 16.48
C LEU A 178 -3.62 4.63 17.57
N ASP A 179 -4.04 3.61 18.31
CA ASP A 179 -5.15 3.71 19.26
C ASP A 179 -6.40 4.35 18.60
N ASP A 180 -6.89 5.48 19.11
CA ASP A 180 -8.04 6.21 18.55
C ASP A 180 -7.67 7.26 17.51
N GLN A 181 -6.39 7.36 17.13
CA GLN A 181 -5.91 8.38 16.18
C GLN A 181 -5.75 7.82 14.78
N ILE A 182 -6.10 8.66 13.79
CA ILE A 182 -5.94 8.35 12.37
C ILE A 182 -4.96 9.33 11.73
N PHE A 183 -4.04 8.78 10.91
CA PHE A 183 -3.09 9.55 10.12
C PHE A 183 -3.19 9.11 8.66
N PHE A 184 -3.40 10.04 7.75
CA PHE A 184 -3.57 9.74 6.33
C PHE A 184 -2.44 10.27 5.48
N GLY A 185 -1.89 9.40 4.61
CA GLY A 185 -0.86 9.77 3.65
C GLY A 185 0.57 9.67 4.19
N LYS A 186 1.54 9.56 3.25
CA LYS A 186 2.97 9.46 3.55
C LYS A 186 3.52 10.62 4.38
N ASP A 187 2.93 11.80 4.18
CA ASP A 187 3.42 13.05 4.78
C ASP A 187 3.05 13.18 6.26
N HIS A 188 2.15 12.34 6.78
CA HIS A 188 1.75 12.36 8.19
C HIS A 188 2.52 11.36 9.06
N LEU A 189 3.47 10.61 8.51
CA LEU A 189 4.37 9.75 9.30
C LEU A 189 5.13 10.54 10.39
N TYR A 190 5.49 11.80 10.13
CA TYR A 190 6.17 12.63 11.15
C TYR A 190 5.25 12.98 12.33
N GLN A 191 3.94 13.14 12.09
CA GLN A 191 2.97 13.37 13.17
C GLN A 191 2.77 12.11 13.99
N LEU A 192 2.67 10.96 13.33
CA LEU A 192 2.62 9.65 13.97
C LEU A 192 3.87 9.42 14.84
N GLU A 193 5.06 9.79 14.35
CA GLU A 193 6.30 9.72 15.11
C GLU A 193 6.25 10.61 16.37
N ALA A 194 5.78 11.84 16.24
CA ALA A 194 5.65 12.75 17.36
C ALA A 194 4.70 12.21 18.46
N VAL A 195 3.57 11.60 18.06
CA VAL A 195 2.63 10.98 18.99
C VAL A 195 3.23 9.75 19.65
N SER A 196 4.01 8.94 18.93
CA SER A 196 4.62 7.72 19.48
C SER A 196 5.59 7.96 20.64
N TYR A 197 6.15 9.16 20.77
CA TYR A 197 7.01 9.54 21.89
C TYR A 197 6.24 9.99 23.16
N THR A 198 4.94 10.20 23.04
CA THR A 198 4.09 10.70 24.14
C THR A 198 3.26 9.60 24.80
N HIS A 199 3.31 8.39 24.27
CA HIS A 199 2.71 7.17 24.79
C HIS A 199 3.80 6.23 25.37
#